data_b1b8d5787afa54ba4c800a470b55d4c1
#
_entry.id   b1b8d5787afa54ba4c800a470b55d4c1
#
_cell.length_a   1.000
_cell.length_b   1.000
_cell.length_c   1.000
_cell.angle_alpha   90.00
_cell.angle_beta   90.00
_cell.angle_gamma   90.00
#
_symmetry.space_group_name_H-M   'P 1'
#
loop_
_entity.id
_entity.type
_entity.pdbx_description
1 polymer ?
#
loop_
_entity_poly.entity_id
_entity_poly.type
_entity_poly.pdbx_seq_one_letter_code
_entity_poly.pdbx_strand_id
1 'polypeptide(L)'
;MGWLNKLKEGFSRGVEKVSGFGKTVLEYAEKGAVMLGWNETAERCRSGIEACEESRIKWKDRADRFQADNKFGKQEKPPTYRPDSRQREIENKCISLVEDKLHGHKMDDVLRSHTPEQRLEFIEEVDKDATTAFGIKMEPVQYYSGDSSLGFYNREDNRIYLNEAYVTCDNIYFVKEQIFTLFHESMHAAQWQAVKDLAQGGNGMGFSKERLLEWAENFDHYIRPEVDFEAYRNQPLERDAFGLEWRMKDFF
;
A
#
# COMPACT_ATOMS: atom_id res chain seq x y z
N MET A 1 34.39 -27.13 -15.20
CA MET A 1 33.76 -25.88 -15.73
C MET A 1 32.24 -25.74 -15.43
N GLY A 2 31.49 -26.83 -15.21
CA GLY A 2 30.02 -26.76 -15.06
C GLY A 2 29.46 -26.11 -13.77
N TRP A 3 30.17 -26.20 -12.65
CA TRP A 3 29.67 -25.68 -11.37
C TRP A 3 29.75 -24.14 -11.27
N LEU A 4 30.86 -23.55 -11.70
CA LEU A 4 31.07 -22.10 -11.74
C LEU A 4 30.06 -21.40 -12.69
N ASN A 5 29.72 -22.01 -13.82
CA ASN A 5 28.71 -21.47 -14.72
C ASN A 5 27.31 -21.52 -14.12
N LYS A 6 26.94 -22.59 -13.41
CA LYS A 6 25.65 -22.68 -12.70
C LYS A 6 25.55 -21.66 -11.56
N LEU A 7 26.67 -21.37 -10.88
CA LEU A 7 26.72 -20.36 -9.81
C LEU A 7 26.59 -18.96 -10.40
N LYS A 8 27.23 -18.69 -11.54
CA LYS A 8 27.13 -17.43 -12.29
C LYS A 8 25.68 -17.20 -12.79
N GLU A 9 25.05 -18.24 -13.37
CA GLU A 9 23.66 -18.16 -13.83
C GLU A 9 22.67 -17.97 -12.66
N GLY A 10 22.89 -18.66 -11.54
CA GLY A 10 22.09 -18.50 -10.32
C GLY A 10 22.19 -17.09 -9.74
N PHE A 11 23.41 -16.54 -9.73
CA PHE A 11 23.67 -15.18 -9.27
C PHE A 11 23.05 -14.12 -10.20
N SER A 12 23.21 -14.28 -11.53
CA SER A 12 22.59 -13.38 -12.52
C SER A 12 21.06 -13.40 -12.45
N ARG A 13 20.44 -14.58 -12.29
CA ARG A 13 18.98 -14.70 -12.08
C ARG A 13 18.53 -14.13 -10.74
N GLY A 14 19.40 -14.20 -9.72
CA GLY A 14 19.19 -13.54 -8.42
C GLY A 14 19.13 -12.03 -8.56
N VAL A 15 20.05 -11.44 -9.32
CA VAL A 15 20.10 -10.00 -9.59
C VAL A 15 18.87 -9.52 -10.38
N GLU A 16 18.39 -10.32 -11.36
CA GLU A 16 17.16 -10.00 -12.11
C GLU A 16 15.89 -10.05 -11.24
N LYS A 17 15.85 -10.93 -10.22
CA LYS A 17 14.73 -11.00 -9.26
C LYS A 17 14.82 -9.97 -8.15
N VAL A 18 15.98 -9.37 -7.93
CA VAL A 18 16.30 -8.42 -6.85
C VAL A 18 16.01 -6.97 -7.25
N SER A 19 15.28 -6.72 -8.33
CA SER A 19 14.81 -5.35 -8.65
C SER A 19 13.94 -4.69 -7.57
N GLY A 20 13.51 -5.46 -6.55
CA GLY A 20 12.83 -4.97 -5.35
C GLY A 20 13.71 -4.86 -4.09
N PHE A 21 14.95 -5.36 -4.11
CA PHE A 21 15.88 -5.19 -2.99
C PHE A 21 16.82 -4.03 -3.30
N GLY A 22 16.69 -2.99 -2.52
CA GLY A 22 17.27 -1.68 -2.77
C GLY A 22 18.78 -1.69 -3.10
N LYS A 23 19.27 -0.50 -3.45
CA LYS A 23 20.65 -0.14 -3.81
C LYS A 23 21.73 -0.94 -3.07
N THR A 24 21.56 -1.16 -1.78
CA THR A 24 22.55 -1.86 -0.89
C THR A 24 22.82 -3.29 -1.35
N VAL A 25 21.80 -4.06 -1.74
CA VAL A 25 21.98 -5.46 -2.20
C VAL A 25 22.69 -5.50 -3.55
N LEU A 26 22.37 -4.56 -4.44
CA LEU A 26 23.03 -4.43 -5.73
C LEU A 26 24.50 -4.02 -5.58
N GLU A 27 24.84 -3.15 -4.61
CA GLU A 27 26.22 -2.78 -4.29
C GLU A 27 27.02 -3.97 -3.74
N TYR A 28 26.43 -4.81 -2.89
CA TYR A 28 27.07 -6.04 -2.43
C TYR A 28 27.24 -7.06 -3.58
N ALA A 29 26.23 -7.18 -4.44
CA ALA A 29 26.28 -8.07 -5.59
C ALA A 29 27.33 -7.60 -6.62
N GLU A 30 27.46 -6.30 -6.87
CA GLU A 30 28.50 -5.73 -7.73
C GLU A 30 29.90 -6.04 -7.17
N LYS A 31 30.14 -5.74 -5.89
CA LYS A 31 31.42 -6.02 -5.24
C LYS A 31 31.80 -7.50 -5.34
N GLY A 32 30.84 -8.40 -5.09
CA GLY A 32 31.04 -9.84 -5.22
C GLY A 32 31.34 -10.25 -6.67
N ALA A 33 30.63 -9.69 -7.65
CA ALA A 33 30.86 -9.97 -9.05
C ALA A 33 32.24 -9.48 -9.54
N VAL A 34 32.66 -8.29 -9.13
CA VAL A 34 34.01 -7.75 -9.42
C VAL A 34 35.10 -8.64 -8.84
N MET A 35 34.97 -9.07 -7.58
CA MET A 35 35.95 -9.97 -6.94
C MET A 35 36.07 -11.32 -7.64
N LEU A 36 35.00 -11.79 -8.26
CA LEU A 36 34.96 -13.07 -9.00
C LEU A 36 35.31 -12.93 -10.49
N GLY A 37 35.62 -11.71 -10.95
CA GLY A 37 35.91 -11.43 -12.37
C GLY A 37 34.69 -11.54 -13.29
N TRP A 38 33.47 -11.39 -12.77
CA TRP A 38 32.23 -11.48 -13.53
C TRP A 38 31.80 -10.09 -14.03
N ASN A 39 32.53 -9.53 -14.98
CA ASN A 39 32.38 -8.16 -15.45
C ASN A 39 30.96 -7.83 -15.93
N GLU A 40 30.34 -8.71 -16.73
CA GLU A 40 28.97 -8.52 -17.22
C GLU A 40 27.93 -8.43 -16.10
N THR A 41 28.10 -9.25 -15.05
CA THR A 41 27.23 -9.24 -13.88
C THR A 41 27.44 -7.97 -13.06
N ALA A 42 28.70 -7.50 -12.92
CA ALA A 42 29.02 -6.25 -12.26
C ALA A 42 28.40 -5.03 -13.00
N GLU A 43 28.43 -5.01 -14.33
CA GLU A 43 27.80 -3.96 -15.14
C GLU A 43 26.26 -3.94 -14.96
N ARG A 44 25.62 -5.11 -14.94
CA ARG A 44 24.16 -5.19 -14.67
C ARG A 44 23.81 -4.68 -13.27
N CYS A 45 24.65 -4.97 -12.27
CA CYS A 45 24.47 -4.41 -10.92
C CYS A 45 24.61 -2.90 -10.89
N ARG A 46 25.59 -2.32 -11.59
CA ARG A 46 25.76 -0.86 -11.72
C ARG A 46 24.56 -0.20 -12.38
N SER A 47 24.10 -0.74 -13.51
CA SER A 47 22.90 -0.23 -14.19
C SER A 47 21.67 -0.30 -13.28
N GLY A 48 21.55 -1.35 -12.46
CA GLY A 48 20.50 -1.47 -11.46
C GLY A 48 20.61 -0.41 -10.36
N ILE A 49 21.83 -0.12 -9.87
CA ILE A 49 22.11 0.93 -8.89
C ILE A 49 21.73 2.31 -9.44
N GLU A 50 22.17 2.61 -10.66
CA GLU A 50 21.83 3.87 -11.36
C GLU A 50 20.33 4.04 -11.53
N ALA A 51 19.61 2.98 -11.94
CA ALA A 51 18.15 2.99 -12.07
C ALA A 51 17.46 3.21 -10.72
N CYS A 52 17.96 2.64 -9.64
CA CYS A 52 17.48 2.89 -8.28
C CYS A 52 17.69 4.34 -7.85
N GLU A 53 18.86 4.93 -8.18
CA GLU A 53 19.16 6.34 -7.85
C GLU A 53 18.31 7.31 -8.68
N GLU A 54 18.15 7.06 -9.98
CA GLU A 54 17.26 7.86 -10.84
C GLU A 54 15.81 7.78 -10.37
N SER A 55 15.35 6.59 -9.99
CA SER A 55 14.03 6.40 -9.39
C SER A 55 13.92 7.21 -8.10
N ARG A 56 14.89 7.13 -7.20
CA ARG A 56 14.91 7.89 -5.93
C ARG A 56 14.85 9.40 -6.15
N ILE A 57 15.59 9.91 -7.15
CA ILE A 57 15.56 11.34 -7.51
C ILE A 57 14.20 11.75 -8.07
N LYS A 58 13.64 10.96 -9.01
CA LYS A 58 12.29 11.17 -9.56
C LYS A 58 11.22 11.13 -8.47
N TRP A 59 11.37 10.21 -7.52
CA TRP A 59 10.44 10.10 -6.39
C TRP A 59 10.56 11.26 -5.41
N LYS A 60 11.78 11.73 -5.13
CA LYS A 60 12.00 12.92 -4.30
C LYS A 60 11.39 14.17 -4.93
N ASP A 61 11.65 14.42 -6.21
CA ASP A 61 11.06 15.54 -6.94
C ASP A 61 9.53 15.47 -7.01
N ARG A 62 8.98 14.25 -7.10
CA ARG A 62 7.55 14.03 -7.11
C ARG A 62 6.95 14.20 -5.71
N ALA A 63 7.66 13.73 -4.68
CA ALA A 63 7.32 13.95 -3.27
C ALA A 63 7.29 15.45 -2.94
N ASP A 64 8.30 16.18 -3.39
CA ASP A 64 8.39 17.63 -3.17
C ASP A 64 7.29 18.39 -3.93
N ARG A 65 6.92 17.95 -5.16
CA ARG A 65 5.76 18.48 -5.90
C ARG A 65 4.44 18.12 -5.22
N PHE A 66 4.26 16.90 -4.81
CA PHE A 66 3.06 16.45 -4.09
C PHE A 66 2.91 17.16 -2.74
N GLN A 67 4.00 17.45 -2.01
CA GLN A 67 3.97 18.31 -0.83
C GLN A 67 3.67 19.77 -1.18
N ALA A 68 4.17 20.28 -2.31
CA ALA A 68 3.85 21.61 -2.79
C ALA A 68 2.37 21.72 -3.22
N ASP A 69 1.85 20.70 -3.87
CA ASP A 69 0.45 20.60 -4.28
C ASP A 69 -0.48 20.33 -3.07
N ASN A 70 -0.03 19.59 -2.05
CA ASN A 70 -0.74 19.36 -0.78
C ASN A 70 -0.59 20.49 0.26
N LYS A 71 0.06 21.59 -0.06
CA LYS A 71 -0.18 22.87 0.64
C LYS A 71 -1.64 23.33 0.53
N PHE A 72 -2.40 22.68 -0.34
CA PHE A 72 -3.84 22.81 -0.48
C PHE A 72 -4.56 21.78 0.37
N GLY A 73 -4.72 22.10 1.64
CA GLY A 73 -5.84 21.64 2.43
C GLY A 73 -5.72 20.26 3.04
N LYS A 74 -6.12 20.16 4.28
CA LYS A 74 -6.63 18.93 4.89
C LYS A 74 -7.50 18.25 3.85
N GLN A 75 -7.26 16.98 3.59
CA GLN A 75 -8.14 16.17 2.74
C GLN A 75 -9.56 16.34 3.27
N GLU A 76 -10.42 17.01 2.51
CA GLU A 76 -11.78 17.27 2.97
C GLU A 76 -12.55 15.96 3.02
N LYS A 77 -13.34 15.82 4.07
CA LYS A 77 -14.29 14.71 4.18
C LYS A 77 -15.13 14.63 2.91
N PRO A 78 -15.28 13.45 2.28
CA PRO A 78 -16.19 13.31 1.15
C PRO A 78 -17.59 13.86 1.51
N PRO A 79 -18.13 14.81 0.76
CA PRO A 79 -19.32 15.57 1.17
C PRO A 79 -20.55 14.70 1.47
N THR A 80 -20.62 13.55 0.80
CA THR A 80 -21.74 12.60 0.88
C THR A 80 -21.44 11.41 1.80
N TYR A 81 -20.25 11.35 2.41
CA TYR A 81 -19.90 10.25 3.30
C TYR A 81 -20.78 10.21 4.55
N ARG A 82 -21.53 9.13 4.70
CA ARG A 82 -22.43 8.86 5.83
C ARG A 82 -22.26 7.39 6.23
N PRO A 83 -21.37 7.09 7.16
CA PRO A 83 -21.13 5.70 7.58
C PRO A 83 -22.38 5.11 8.22
N ASP A 84 -22.69 3.87 7.89
CA ASP A 84 -23.67 3.08 8.61
C ASP A 84 -23.11 2.56 9.96
N SER A 85 -23.88 1.78 10.71
CA SER A 85 -23.46 1.29 12.02
C SER A 85 -22.23 0.36 11.91
N ARG A 86 -22.17 -0.47 10.88
CA ARG A 86 -21.05 -1.39 10.66
C ARG A 86 -19.79 -0.64 10.26
N GLN A 87 -19.89 0.34 9.37
CA GLN A 87 -18.76 1.18 8.99
C GLN A 87 -18.20 1.94 10.20
N ARG A 88 -19.04 2.52 11.06
CA ARG A 88 -18.58 3.18 12.29
C ARG A 88 -17.89 2.23 13.28
N GLU A 89 -18.38 1.01 13.37
CA GLU A 89 -17.72 -0.03 14.18
C GLU A 89 -16.31 -0.31 13.66
N ILE A 90 -16.16 -0.48 12.34
CA ILE A 90 -14.88 -0.69 11.68
C ILE A 90 -13.96 0.51 11.91
N GLU A 91 -14.42 1.74 11.65
CA GLU A 91 -13.66 2.96 11.89
C GLU A 91 -13.07 3.01 13.30
N ASN A 92 -13.92 2.79 14.31
CA ASN A 92 -13.49 2.83 15.70
C ASN A 92 -12.48 1.72 16.03
N LYS A 93 -12.69 0.51 15.51
CA LYS A 93 -11.73 -0.59 15.67
C LYS A 93 -10.39 -0.28 15.02
N CYS A 94 -10.37 0.27 13.81
CA CYS A 94 -9.14 0.65 13.11
C CYS A 94 -8.36 1.74 13.88
N ILE A 95 -9.07 2.73 14.41
CA ILE A 95 -8.45 3.78 15.24
C ILE A 95 -7.83 3.16 16.49
N SER A 96 -8.60 2.39 17.29
CA SER A 96 -8.07 1.74 18.50
C SER A 96 -6.86 0.85 18.22
N LEU A 97 -6.90 0.12 17.12
CA LEU A 97 -5.82 -0.77 16.72
C LEU A 97 -4.51 0.00 16.47
N VAL A 98 -4.57 1.13 15.77
CA VAL A 98 -3.39 1.96 15.54
C VAL A 98 -2.94 2.64 16.83
N GLU A 99 -3.87 3.16 17.65
CA GLU A 99 -3.55 3.73 18.97
C GLU A 99 -2.79 2.74 19.86
N ASP A 100 -3.26 1.49 19.91
CA ASP A 100 -2.62 0.42 20.71
C ASP A 100 -1.16 0.18 20.25
N LYS A 101 -0.91 0.20 18.93
CA LYS A 101 0.45 0.04 18.39
C LYS A 101 1.34 1.27 18.63
N LEU A 102 0.75 2.44 18.73
CA LEU A 102 1.49 3.67 18.99
C LEU A 102 1.86 3.84 20.48
N HIS A 103 1.27 3.05 21.40
CA HIS A 103 1.55 3.10 22.84
C HIS A 103 1.52 4.52 23.44
N GLY A 104 0.61 5.36 22.98
CA GLY A 104 0.47 6.75 23.42
C GLY A 104 1.47 7.73 22.77
N HIS A 105 2.30 7.30 21.84
CA HIS A 105 3.19 8.17 21.05
C HIS A 105 2.47 8.69 19.80
N LYS A 106 2.99 9.78 19.24
CA LYS A 106 2.52 10.25 17.92
C LYS A 106 3.01 9.31 16.82
N MET A 107 2.16 9.07 15.83
CA MET A 107 2.51 8.23 14.68
C MET A 107 3.81 8.71 13.99
N ASP A 108 3.97 10.01 13.81
CA ASP A 108 5.18 10.58 13.21
C ASP A 108 6.45 10.21 13.99
N ASP A 109 6.39 10.26 15.33
CA ASP A 109 7.55 9.98 16.17
C ASP A 109 7.91 8.48 16.13
N VAL A 110 6.91 7.60 16.16
CA VAL A 110 7.10 6.16 16.03
C VAL A 110 7.72 5.82 14.69
N LEU A 111 7.15 6.28 13.59
CA LEU A 111 7.63 5.98 12.24
C LEU A 111 9.02 6.58 11.96
N ARG A 112 9.37 7.73 12.55
CA ARG A 112 10.72 8.30 12.46
C ARG A 112 11.75 7.47 13.21
N SER A 113 11.37 6.83 14.31
CA SER A 113 12.28 5.98 15.09
C SER A 113 12.54 4.62 14.46
N HIS A 114 11.68 4.18 13.54
CA HIS A 114 11.78 2.90 12.86
C HIS A 114 12.74 2.95 11.67
N THR A 115 13.53 1.89 11.51
CA THR A 115 14.25 1.62 10.26
C THR A 115 13.25 1.31 9.12
N PRO A 116 13.67 1.34 7.85
CA PRO A 116 12.81 0.89 6.74
C PRO A 116 12.22 -0.51 6.96
N GLU A 117 12.99 -1.46 7.44
CA GLU A 117 12.55 -2.82 7.73
C GLU A 117 11.50 -2.86 8.84
N GLN A 118 11.70 -2.10 9.91
CA GLN A 118 10.72 -1.99 11.01
C GLN A 118 9.41 -1.32 10.58
N ARG A 119 9.46 -0.44 9.57
CA ARG A 119 8.23 0.13 8.98
C ARG A 119 7.45 -0.89 8.17
N LEU A 120 8.12 -1.77 7.43
CA LEU A 120 7.50 -2.90 6.75
C LEU A 120 6.82 -3.83 7.76
N GLU A 121 7.53 -4.24 8.81
CA GLU A 121 7.00 -5.06 9.90
C GLU A 121 5.78 -4.41 10.57
N PHE A 122 5.86 -3.10 10.86
CA PHE A 122 4.73 -2.35 11.44
C PHE A 122 3.49 -2.38 10.55
N ILE A 123 3.65 -2.19 9.22
CA ILE A 123 2.54 -2.24 8.26
C ILE A 123 1.97 -3.66 8.16
N GLU A 124 2.79 -4.70 8.17
CA GLU A 124 2.33 -6.10 8.16
C GLU A 124 1.51 -6.44 9.41
N GLU A 125 1.91 -5.93 10.57
CA GLU A 125 1.13 -6.06 11.79
C GLU A 125 -0.20 -5.30 11.72
N VAL A 126 -0.20 -4.08 11.17
CA VAL A 126 -1.43 -3.29 10.96
C VAL A 126 -2.36 -4.02 9.98
N ASP A 127 -1.83 -4.60 8.89
CA ASP A 127 -2.62 -5.39 7.91
C ASP A 127 -3.33 -6.57 8.57
N LYS A 128 -2.61 -7.36 9.36
CA LYS A 128 -3.16 -8.50 10.09
C LYS A 128 -4.30 -8.09 11.03
N ASP A 129 -4.12 -7.00 11.74
CA ASP A 129 -5.11 -6.52 12.69
C ASP A 129 -6.29 -5.86 11.97
N ALA A 130 -6.05 -5.10 10.89
CA ALA A 130 -7.08 -4.53 10.02
C ALA A 130 -7.97 -5.63 9.45
N THR A 131 -7.39 -6.71 8.91
CA THR A 131 -8.12 -7.89 8.43
C THR A 131 -9.12 -8.42 9.48
N THR A 132 -8.70 -8.46 10.74
CA THR A 132 -9.55 -8.86 11.88
C THR A 132 -10.64 -7.81 12.17
N ALA A 133 -10.30 -6.52 12.17
CA ALA A 133 -11.24 -5.43 12.46
C ALA A 133 -12.37 -5.35 11.42
N PHE A 134 -12.03 -5.55 10.16
CA PHE A 134 -13.00 -5.61 9.05
C PHE A 134 -13.81 -6.91 9.04
N GLY A 135 -13.29 -8.00 9.64
CA GLY A 135 -13.87 -9.33 9.59
C GLY A 135 -13.76 -9.98 8.20
N ILE A 136 -12.70 -9.65 7.48
CA ILE A 136 -12.41 -10.16 6.13
C ILE A 136 -11.35 -11.27 6.19
N LYS A 137 -11.26 -12.02 5.10
CA LYS A 137 -10.17 -12.99 4.87
C LYS A 137 -9.35 -12.50 3.69
N MET A 138 -8.06 -12.25 3.92
CA MET A 138 -7.13 -11.81 2.90
C MET A 138 -5.80 -12.53 3.02
N GLU A 139 -5.08 -12.61 1.91
CA GLU A 139 -3.67 -12.93 1.92
C GLU A 139 -2.88 -11.74 2.50
N PRO A 140 -1.74 -11.98 3.17
CA PRO A 140 -0.92 -10.90 3.73
C PRO A 140 -0.53 -9.86 2.69
N VAL A 141 -0.41 -8.60 3.10
CA VAL A 141 0.03 -7.51 2.25
C VAL A 141 1.34 -7.86 1.52
N GLN A 142 1.46 -7.43 0.27
CA GLN A 142 2.70 -7.51 -0.50
C GLN A 142 3.16 -6.13 -0.92
N TYR A 143 4.48 -6.06 -1.16
CA TYR A 143 5.10 -4.83 -1.64
C TYR A 143 5.46 -4.98 -3.12
N TYR A 144 5.28 -3.90 -3.87
CA TYR A 144 5.68 -3.84 -5.27
C TYR A 144 6.55 -2.61 -5.51
N SER A 145 7.41 -2.71 -6.50
CA SER A 145 8.16 -1.58 -7.02
C SER A 145 7.51 -1.15 -8.32
N GLY A 146 6.98 0.05 -8.38
CA GLY A 146 6.24 0.49 -9.54
C GLY A 146 6.13 2.01 -9.65
N ASP A 147 5.19 2.44 -10.46
CA ASP A 147 4.90 3.82 -10.78
C ASP A 147 4.31 4.62 -9.59
N SER A 148 3.42 5.53 -9.84
CA SER A 148 2.99 6.56 -8.90
C SER A 148 1.88 6.15 -7.93
N SER A 149 1.33 4.95 -8.01
CA SER A 149 0.24 4.57 -7.10
C SER A 149 0.78 4.22 -5.72
N LEU A 150 0.01 4.58 -4.69
CA LEU A 150 0.35 4.26 -3.29
C LEU A 150 0.13 2.77 -3.01
N GLY A 151 -0.93 2.18 -3.57
CA GLY A 151 -1.30 0.80 -3.40
C GLY A 151 -2.57 0.46 -4.18
N PHE A 152 -2.98 -0.79 -4.12
CA PHE A 152 -4.24 -1.29 -4.68
C PHE A 152 -4.63 -2.64 -4.08
N TYR A 153 -5.94 -2.91 -4.03
CA TYR A 153 -6.48 -4.22 -3.73
C TYR A 153 -6.69 -5.03 -5.00
N ASN A 154 -6.13 -6.23 -5.05
CA ASN A 154 -6.33 -7.17 -6.15
C ASN A 154 -7.35 -8.25 -5.75
N ARG A 155 -8.47 -8.32 -6.49
CA ARG A 155 -9.56 -9.27 -6.24
C ARG A 155 -9.23 -10.70 -6.64
N GLU A 156 -8.28 -10.89 -7.58
CA GLU A 156 -7.95 -12.22 -8.12
C GLU A 156 -7.21 -13.07 -7.10
N ASP A 157 -6.24 -12.48 -6.42
CA ASP A 157 -5.45 -13.14 -5.37
C ASP A 157 -5.86 -12.70 -3.95
N ASN A 158 -6.90 -11.82 -3.85
CA ASN A 158 -7.46 -11.33 -2.59
C ASN A 158 -6.41 -10.72 -1.66
N ARG A 159 -5.63 -9.77 -2.19
CA ARG A 159 -4.45 -9.21 -1.54
C ARG A 159 -4.34 -7.72 -1.77
N ILE A 160 -3.76 -7.02 -0.80
CA ILE A 160 -3.36 -5.61 -0.93
C ILE A 160 -1.89 -5.56 -1.33
N TYR A 161 -1.59 -4.68 -2.28
CA TYR A 161 -0.26 -4.34 -2.72
C TYR A 161 0.05 -2.90 -2.35
N LEU A 162 1.16 -2.68 -1.64
CA LEU A 162 1.65 -1.34 -1.28
C LEU A 162 2.98 -1.04 -1.99
N ASN A 163 3.21 0.22 -2.28
CA ASN A 163 4.44 0.63 -2.95
C ASN A 163 5.59 0.73 -1.95
N GLU A 164 6.55 -0.20 -2.06
CA GLU A 164 7.71 -0.33 -1.16
C GLU A 164 8.52 0.96 -1.06
N ALA A 165 8.66 1.69 -2.17
CA ALA A 165 9.42 2.94 -2.20
C ALA A 165 8.86 4.01 -1.25
N TYR A 166 7.56 4.01 -1.00
CA TYR A 166 6.93 4.95 -0.06
C TYR A 166 7.00 4.47 1.39
N VAL A 167 7.04 3.16 1.63
CA VAL A 167 7.21 2.61 2.99
C VAL A 167 8.64 2.84 3.49
N THR A 168 9.62 2.64 2.62
CA THR A 168 11.05 2.65 2.97
C THR A 168 11.73 4.01 2.83
N CYS A 169 11.02 5.03 2.30
CA CYS A 169 11.60 6.36 2.11
C CYS A 169 11.77 7.12 3.44
N ASP A 170 12.64 8.14 3.42
CA ASP A 170 12.88 9.00 4.60
C ASP A 170 11.74 9.99 4.86
N ASN A 171 10.82 10.16 3.92
CA ASN A 171 9.70 11.07 4.06
C ASN A 171 8.53 10.42 4.79
N ILE A 172 8.41 10.70 6.08
CA ILE A 172 7.38 10.13 6.96
C ILE A 172 5.96 10.39 6.49
N TYR A 173 5.72 11.47 5.76
CA TYR A 173 4.41 11.71 5.16
C TYR A 173 3.97 10.55 4.26
N PHE A 174 4.84 10.06 3.38
CA PHE A 174 4.51 8.93 2.52
C PHE A 174 4.37 7.62 3.28
N VAL A 175 5.17 7.41 4.31
CA VAL A 175 5.03 6.21 5.17
C VAL A 175 3.65 6.20 5.85
N LYS A 176 3.19 7.36 6.35
CA LYS A 176 1.82 7.51 6.88
C LYS A 176 0.76 7.25 5.82
N GLU A 177 0.93 7.81 4.62
CA GLU A 177 0.00 7.59 3.51
C GLU A 177 -0.12 6.10 3.18
N GLN A 178 0.94 5.29 3.32
CA GLN A 178 0.85 3.84 3.12
C GLN A 178 -0.05 3.15 4.15
N ILE A 179 -0.02 3.58 5.40
CA ILE A 179 -0.92 3.08 6.45
C ILE A 179 -2.38 3.44 6.13
N PHE A 180 -2.62 4.67 5.70
CA PHE A 180 -3.96 5.11 5.33
C PHE A 180 -4.47 4.42 4.06
N THR A 181 -3.60 4.23 3.07
CA THR A 181 -3.88 3.44 1.87
C THR A 181 -4.22 1.99 2.22
N LEU A 182 -3.52 1.37 3.17
CA LEU A 182 -3.85 0.03 3.64
C LEU A 182 -5.31 -0.06 4.12
N PHE A 183 -5.80 0.89 4.92
CA PHE A 183 -7.19 0.93 5.37
C PHE A 183 -8.17 1.21 4.23
N HIS A 184 -7.79 2.07 3.29
CA HIS A 184 -8.57 2.34 2.07
C HIS A 184 -8.78 1.06 1.25
N GLU A 185 -7.71 0.33 0.99
CA GLU A 185 -7.75 -0.93 0.21
C GLU A 185 -8.43 -2.06 1.00
N SER A 186 -8.30 -2.08 2.33
CA SER A 186 -9.04 -3.01 3.19
C SER A 186 -10.54 -2.77 3.12
N MET A 187 -10.98 -1.51 2.96
CA MET A 187 -12.40 -1.20 2.72
C MET A 187 -12.87 -1.79 1.38
N HIS A 188 -12.08 -1.69 0.30
CA HIS A 188 -12.42 -2.31 -0.97
C HIS A 188 -12.51 -3.84 -0.88
N ALA A 189 -11.63 -4.47 -0.11
CA ALA A 189 -11.73 -5.91 0.16
C ALA A 189 -13.01 -6.26 0.93
N ALA A 190 -13.37 -5.47 1.94
CA ALA A 190 -14.61 -5.65 2.69
C ALA A 190 -15.86 -5.46 1.83
N GLN A 191 -15.89 -4.43 1.00
CA GLN A 191 -16.98 -4.17 0.05
C GLN A 191 -17.19 -5.34 -0.90
N TRP A 192 -16.12 -5.85 -1.48
CA TRP A 192 -16.17 -6.99 -2.38
C TRP A 192 -16.69 -8.25 -1.70
N GLN A 193 -16.13 -8.59 -0.51
CA GLN A 193 -16.53 -9.78 0.23
C GLN A 193 -17.97 -9.68 0.75
N ALA A 194 -18.41 -8.50 1.20
CA ALA A 194 -19.76 -8.27 1.69
C ALA A 194 -20.82 -8.41 0.58
N VAL A 195 -20.56 -7.84 -0.60
CA VAL A 195 -21.46 -8.01 -1.76
C VAL A 195 -21.50 -9.46 -2.21
N LYS A 196 -20.37 -10.15 -2.24
CA LYS A 196 -20.29 -11.58 -2.57
C LYS A 196 -21.03 -12.45 -1.55
N ASP A 197 -20.88 -12.16 -0.24
CA ASP A 197 -21.60 -12.85 0.83
C ASP A 197 -23.11 -12.69 0.67
N LEU A 198 -23.58 -11.47 0.43
CA LEU A 198 -25.01 -11.21 0.16
C LEU A 198 -25.51 -12.01 -1.06
N ALA A 199 -24.76 -12.03 -2.15
CA ALA A 199 -25.11 -12.76 -3.36
C ALA A 199 -25.20 -14.28 -3.14
N GLN A 200 -24.48 -14.80 -2.13
CA GLN A 200 -24.51 -16.21 -1.70
C GLN A 200 -25.57 -16.49 -0.63
N GLY A 201 -26.42 -15.53 -0.29
CA GLY A 201 -27.49 -15.67 0.70
C GLY A 201 -27.06 -15.41 2.15
N GLY A 202 -25.87 -14.84 2.34
CA GLY A 202 -25.39 -14.34 3.64
C GLY A 202 -26.02 -13.01 4.04
N ASN A 203 -25.50 -12.42 5.13
CA ASN A 203 -26.02 -11.15 5.68
C ASN A 203 -25.23 -9.91 5.23
N GLY A 204 -24.33 -10.05 4.25
CA GLY A 204 -23.49 -8.96 3.76
C GLY A 204 -22.53 -8.44 4.82
N MET A 205 -22.00 -9.33 5.67
CA MET A 205 -21.05 -9.00 6.75
C MET A 205 -21.53 -7.93 7.73
N GLY A 206 -22.84 -7.72 7.82
CA GLY A 206 -23.49 -6.78 8.73
C GLY A 206 -23.59 -5.34 8.23
N PHE A 207 -23.20 -5.07 6.99
CA PHE A 207 -23.47 -3.79 6.34
C PHE A 207 -24.97 -3.63 6.01
N SER A 208 -25.43 -2.39 5.91
CA SER A 208 -26.82 -2.12 5.56
C SER A 208 -27.15 -2.59 4.14
N LYS A 209 -28.38 -3.05 3.93
CA LYS A 209 -28.83 -3.54 2.61
C LYS A 209 -28.72 -2.45 1.53
N GLU A 210 -29.06 -1.21 1.88
CA GLU A 210 -28.93 -0.08 0.97
C GLU A 210 -27.49 0.09 0.51
N ARG A 211 -26.54 0.02 1.45
CA ARG A 211 -25.10 0.15 1.18
C ARG A 211 -24.59 -0.97 0.26
N LEU A 212 -24.99 -2.19 0.55
CA LEU A 212 -24.61 -3.36 -0.26
C LEU A 212 -25.14 -3.27 -1.70
N LEU A 213 -26.34 -2.76 -1.88
CA LEU A 213 -26.90 -2.55 -3.22
C LEU A 213 -26.20 -1.42 -3.97
N GLU A 214 -25.87 -0.29 -3.31
CA GLU A 214 -25.08 0.78 -3.89
C GLU A 214 -23.69 0.27 -4.36
N TRP A 215 -23.01 -0.53 -3.54
CA TRP A 215 -21.72 -1.13 -3.90
C TRP A 215 -21.85 -2.11 -5.06
N ALA A 216 -22.84 -2.99 -5.02
CA ALA A 216 -23.06 -3.98 -6.08
C ALA A 216 -23.28 -3.29 -7.44
N GLU A 217 -24.14 -2.26 -7.49
CA GLU A 217 -24.36 -1.46 -8.70
C GLU A 217 -23.09 -0.74 -9.15
N ASN A 218 -22.32 -0.18 -8.21
CA ASN A 218 -21.09 0.53 -8.55
C ASN A 218 -19.97 -0.39 -9.03
N PHE A 219 -19.91 -1.66 -8.60
CA PHE A 219 -18.95 -2.64 -9.17
C PHE A 219 -19.17 -2.86 -10.67
N ASP A 220 -20.42 -2.79 -11.15
CA ASP A 220 -20.75 -2.95 -12.56
C ASP A 220 -20.57 -1.64 -13.36
N HIS A 221 -20.60 -0.48 -12.69
CA HIS A 221 -20.54 0.85 -13.29
C HIS A 221 -19.37 1.70 -12.74
N TYR A 222 -18.24 1.06 -12.43
CA TYR A 222 -17.12 1.73 -11.83
C TYR A 222 -16.47 2.75 -12.75
N ILE A 223 -16.35 3.98 -12.26
CA ILE A 223 -15.72 5.10 -12.96
C ILE A 223 -14.24 5.13 -12.58
N ARG A 224 -13.36 5.12 -13.57
CA ARG A 224 -11.91 5.19 -13.34
C ARG A 224 -11.46 6.65 -13.15
N PRO A 225 -10.41 6.90 -12.35
CA PRO A 225 -9.94 8.26 -12.05
C PRO A 225 -9.48 9.05 -13.30
N GLU A 226 -8.99 8.33 -14.35
CA GLU A 226 -8.56 8.97 -15.60
C GLU A 226 -9.74 9.49 -16.45
N VAL A 227 -10.94 8.98 -16.21
CA VAL A 227 -12.15 9.37 -16.94
C VAL A 227 -12.74 10.63 -16.33
N ASP A 228 -12.97 10.62 -15.02
CA ASP A 228 -13.50 11.75 -14.27
C ASP A 228 -13.12 11.58 -12.80
N PHE A 229 -12.14 12.35 -12.33
CA PHE A 229 -11.61 12.22 -10.98
C PHE A 229 -12.63 12.59 -9.90
N GLU A 230 -13.49 13.58 -10.13
CA GLU A 230 -14.52 13.97 -9.16
C GLU A 230 -15.64 12.91 -9.07
N ALA A 231 -16.08 12.38 -10.20
CA ALA A 231 -17.05 11.28 -10.23
C ALA A 231 -16.45 9.99 -9.62
N TYR A 232 -15.18 9.69 -9.92
CA TYR A 232 -14.43 8.59 -9.29
C TYR A 232 -14.47 8.72 -7.77
N ARG A 233 -14.04 9.85 -7.23
CA ARG A 233 -13.92 10.07 -5.78
C ARG A 233 -15.27 10.02 -5.04
N ASN A 234 -16.36 10.38 -5.74
CA ASN A 234 -17.69 10.48 -5.15
C ASN A 234 -18.56 9.24 -5.39
N GLN A 235 -18.11 8.27 -6.20
CA GLN A 235 -18.85 7.02 -6.40
C GLN A 235 -18.90 6.19 -5.11
N PRO A 236 -19.92 5.34 -4.91
CA PRO A 236 -20.18 4.67 -3.64
C PRO A 236 -18.98 3.89 -3.03
N LEU A 237 -18.25 3.14 -3.85
CA LEU A 237 -17.09 2.38 -3.39
C LEU A 237 -15.99 3.29 -2.88
N GLU A 238 -15.58 4.26 -3.70
CA GLU A 238 -14.50 5.19 -3.37
C GLU A 238 -14.89 6.16 -2.25
N ARG A 239 -16.09 6.68 -2.27
CA ARG A 239 -16.62 7.56 -1.22
C ARG A 239 -16.47 6.95 0.17
N ASP A 240 -16.75 5.67 0.30
CA ASP A 240 -16.70 4.98 1.59
C ASP A 240 -15.26 4.62 1.98
N ALA A 241 -14.42 4.26 1.02
CA ALA A 241 -12.99 4.03 1.25
C ALA A 241 -12.27 5.34 1.63
N PHE A 242 -12.47 6.42 0.88
CA PHE A 242 -11.96 7.76 1.23
C PHE A 242 -12.55 8.31 2.53
N GLY A 243 -13.78 7.93 2.87
CA GLY A 243 -14.41 8.31 4.13
C GLY A 243 -13.68 7.73 5.34
N LEU A 244 -13.34 6.44 5.30
CA LEU A 244 -12.51 5.79 6.32
C LEU A 244 -11.11 6.39 6.37
N GLU A 245 -10.46 6.51 5.21
CA GLU A 245 -9.13 7.11 5.10
C GLU A 245 -9.10 8.52 5.71
N TRP A 246 -10.07 9.37 5.36
CA TRP A 246 -10.22 10.69 5.97
C TRP A 246 -10.38 10.61 7.48
N ARG A 247 -11.19 9.67 8.00
CA ARG A 247 -11.41 9.49 9.43
C ARG A 247 -10.13 9.12 10.16
N MET A 248 -9.31 8.26 9.57
CA MET A 248 -7.99 7.88 10.10
C MET A 248 -7.04 9.09 10.12
N LYS A 249 -6.98 9.85 9.02
CA LYS A 249 -6.13 11.06 8.90
C LYS A 249 -6.55 12.19 9.84
N ASP A 250 -7.84 12.32 10.14
CA ASP A 250 -8.34 13.34 11.08
C ASP A 250 -7.98 13.00 12.52
N PHE A 251 -7.76 11.72 12.81
CA PHE A 251 -7.45 11.23 14.14
C PHE A 251 -5.93 11.22 14.42
N PHE A 252 -5.08 10.88 13.46
CA PHE A 252 -3.62 10.74 13.58
C PHE A 252 -2.84 11.85 12.89
#